data_ebd6d732691486540001f96441f1280c
#
_entry.id   ebd6d732691486540001f96441f1280c
#
_cell.length_a   1.000
_cell.length_b   1.000
_cell.length_c   1.000
_cell.angle_alpha   90.00
_cell.angle_beta   90.00
_cell.angle_gamma   90.00
#
_symmetry.space_group_name_H-M   'P 1'
#
loop_
_entity.id
_entity.type
_entity.pdbx_description
1 polymer ?
#
loop_
_entity_poly.entity_id
_entity_poly.type
_entity_poly.pdbx_seq_one_letter_code
_entity_poly.pdbx_strand_id
1 'polypeptide(L)'
;MGMYKYFIELIGVVTILYAKLLTDGNPTVMAIVYFAMFTIAYGITTSYFSPMSGFXSYFLGHMTLEDLTYNIISHILATILVIISFKPVQIALK
;
A
#
# COMPACT_ATOMS: atom_id res chain seq x y z
N MET A 1 2.22 -15.68 11.93
CA MET A 1 2.45 -14.88 12.10
C MET A 1 2.72 -13.83 11.26
N GLY A 2 3.53 -13.21 11.30
CA GLY A 2 3.65 -11.91 10.83
C GLY A 2 3.79 -11.63 9.37
N MET A 3 4.06 -12.62 8.52
CA MET A 3 4.31 -12.31 7.12
C MET A 3 3.08 -11.85 6.35
N TYR A 4 1.88 -12.28 6.75
CA TYR A 4 0.71 -11.88 5.98
C TYR A 4 0.42 -10.38 6.06
N LYS A 5 0.87 -9.72 7.13
CA LYS A 5 0.64 -8.28 7.22
C LYS A 5 1.46 -7.52 6.19
N TYR A 6 2.64 -8.03 5.84
CA TYR A 6 3.43 -7.39 4.78
C TYR A 6 2.81 -7.63 3.43
N PHE A 7 2.20 -8.78 3.24
CA PHE A 7 1.47 -9.08 2.03
C PHE A 7 0.25 -8.17 1.87
N ILE A 8 -0.45 -7.90 2.98
CA ILE A 8 -1.56 -6.96 2.96
C ILE A 8 -1.07 -5.56 2.59
N GLU A 9 0.09 -5.14 3.13
CA GLU A 9 0.67 -3.86 2.75
C GLU A 9 0.97 -3.81 1.26
N LEU A 10 1.52 -4.88 0.71
CA LEU A 10 1.85 -4.92 -0.72
C LEU A 10 0.58 -4.81 -1.57
N ILE A 11 -0.43 -5.61 -1.26
CA ILE A 11 -1.67 -5.60 -2.01
C ILE A 11 -2.36 -4.24 -1.91
N GLY A 12 -2.33 -3.66 -0.71
CA GLY A 12 -2.96 -2.36 -0.51
C GLY A 12 -2.30 -1.26 -1.32
N VAL A 13 -0.97 -1.23 -1.35
CA VAL A 13 -0.27 -0.23 -2.12
C VAL A 13 -0.56 -0.41 -3.61
N VAL A 14 -0.57 -1.65 -4.10
CA VAL A 14 -0.90 -1.91 -5.50
C VAL A 14 -2.30 -1.39 -5.81
N THR A 15 -3.26 -1.70 -4.95
CA THR A 15 -4.65 -1.28 -5.16
C THR A 15 -4.77 0.24 -5.18
N ILE A 16 -4.13 0.92 -4.22
CA ILE A 16 -4.19 2.36 -4.14
C ILE A 16 -3.55 3.00 -5.36
N LEU A 17 -2.39 2.49 -5.78
CA LEU A 17 -1.72 3.04 -6.96
C LEU A 17 -2.54 2.84 -8.22
N TYR A 18 -3.16 1.66 -8.39
CA TYR A 18 -4.00 1.44 -9.55
C TYR A 18 -5.21 2.36 -9.53
N ALA A 19 -5.84 2.54 -8.38
CA ALA A 19 -6.97 3.45 -8.28
C ALA A 19 -6.57 4.86 -8.68
N LYS A 20 -5.40 5.30 -8.21
CA LYS A 20 -4.92 6.64 -8.56
C LYS A 20 -4.65 6.76 -10.06
N LEU A 21 -3.95 5.79 -10.63
CA LEU A 21 -3.52 5.90 -12.01
C LEU A 21 -4.68 5.74 -13.00
N LEU A 22 -5.63 4.87 -12.68
CA LEU A 22 -6.73 4.63 -13.60
C LEU A 22 -7.79 5.72 -13.56
N THR A 23 -7.87 6.48 -12.48
CA THR A 23 -8.88 7.53 -12.32
C THR A 23 -8.30 8.92 -12.28
N ASP A 24 -6.99 9.06 -12.52
CA ASP A 24 -6.27 10.34 -12.38
C ASP A 24 -6.48 10.95 -11.00
N GLY A 25 -6.51 10.10 -9.99
CA GLY A 25 -6.63 10.58 -8.62
C GLY A 25 -8.01 11.12 -8.26
N ASN A 26 -9.06 10.61 -8.91
CA ASN A 26 -10.41 11.07 -8.62
C ASN A 26 -10.68 11.02 -7.12
N PRO A 27 -11.03 12.15 -6.48
CA PRO A 27 -11.08 12.15 -5.02
C PRO A 27 -12.15 11.25 -4.42
N THR A 28 -13.28 11.08 -5.07
CA THR A 28 -14.30 10.18 -4.56
C THR A 28 -13.82 8.74 -4.58
N VAL A 29 -13.23 8.31 -5.69
CA VAL A 29 -12.70 6.96 -5.79
C VAL A 29 -11.58 6.75 -4.79
N MET A 30 -10.67 7.72 -4.68
CA MET A 30 -9.55 7.58 -3.75
C MET A 30 -10.05 7.49 -2.31
N ALA A 31 -11.06 8.28 -1.95
CA ALA A 31 -11.61 8.22 -0.59
C ALA A 31 -12.20 6.84 -0.30
N ILE A 32 -12.92 6.28 -1.24
CA ILE A 32 -13.53 4.96 -1.07
C ILE A 32 -12.46 3.89 -0.95
N VAL A 33 -11.45 3.95 -1.82
CA VAL A 33 -10.38 2.96 -1.79
C VAL A 33 -9.60 3.05 -0.49
N TYR A 34 -9.24 4.25 -0.06
CA TYR A 34 -8.52 4.40 1.21
C TYR A 34 -9.35 3.92 2.38
N PHE A 35 -10.65 4.23 2.39
CA PHE A 35 -11.51 3.76 3.47
C PHE A 35 -11.51 2.23 3.53
N ALA A 36 -11.67 1.59 2.38
CA ALA A 36 -11.70 0.14 2.33
C ALA A 36 -10.37 -0.46 2.77
N MET A 37 -9.26 0.08 2.26
CA MET A 37 -7.95 -0.49 2.58
C MET A 37 -7.59 -0.24 4.05
N PHE A 38 -7.93 0.93 4.60
CA PHE A 38 -7.66 1.19 6.01
C PHE A 38 -8.53 0.30 6.90
N THR A 39 -9.76 0.00 6.48
CA THR A 39 -10.60 -0.92 7.22
C THR A 39 -9.97 -2.31 7.28
N ILE A 40 -9.46 -2.78 6.14
CA ILE A 40 -8.79 -4.08 6.11
C ILE A 40 -7.53 -4.08 6.97
N ALA A 41 -6.77 -2.99 6.94
CA ALA A 41 -5.51 -2.92 7.67
C ALA A 41 -5.67 -2.69 9.16
N TYR A 42 -6.84 -2.25 9.59
CA TYR A 42 -7.05 -1.87 10.98
C TYR A 42 -6.71 -3.03 11.90
N GLY A 43 -5.81 -2.79 12.84
CA GLY A 43 -5.39 -3.81 13.78
C GLY A 43 -4.41 -4.84 13.24
N ILE A 44 -4.05 -4.74 11.95
CA ILE A 44 -3.14 -5.71 11.33
C ILE A 44 -1.80 -5.07 10.99
N THR A 45 -1.84 -3.91 10.31
CA THR A 45 -0.60 -3.25 9.92
C THR A 45 -0.46 -1.93 10.64
N THR A 46 0.77 -1.44 10.71
CA THR A 46 1.06 -0.16 11.36
C THR A 46 1.35 0.94 10.34
N SER A 47 1.82 0.57 9.17
CA SER A 47 2.21 1.55 8.16
C SER A 47 1.05 2.13 7.38
N TYR A 48 -0.07 1.45 7.33
CA TYR A 48 -1.25 1.90 6.59
C TYR A 48 -0.91 2.30 5.17
N PHE A 49 -0.07 1.47 4.52
CA PHE A 49 0.27 1.60 3.10
C PHE A 49 1.08 2.86 2.79
N SER A 50 1.71 3.44 3.77
CA SER A 50 2.49 4.65 3.59
C SER A 50 3.83 4.52 4.28
N PRO A 51 4.95 4.71 3.55
CA PRO A 51 6.26 4.71 4.21
C PRO A 51 6.39 5.78 5.27
N MET A 52 5.76 6.93 5.09
CA MET A 52 5.85 7.99 6.09
C MET A 52 5.19 7.58 7.39
N SER A 53 4.03 6.92 7.30
CA SER A 53 3.37 6.40 8.48
C SER A 53 4.26 5.36 9.17
N GLY A 54 4.96 4.53 8.39
CA GLY A 54 5.89 3.55 8.93
C GLY A 54 7.01 4.20 9.69
N PHE A 55 7.61 5.24 9.12
CA PHE A 55 8.68 5.93 9.83
C PHE A 55 8.20 6.53 11.15
N UNK A 56 7.08 6.99 11.14
CA UNK A 56 6.66 7.45 12.13
C UNK A 56 6.51 6.61 13.11
N SER A 57 5.89 5.71 12.87
CA SER A 57 5.64 4.68 13.87
C SER A 57 6.92 4.13 14.48
N TYR A 58 7.91 3.93 13.64
CA TYR A 58 9.18 3.42 14.13
C TYR A 58 9.84 4.42 15.10
N PHE A 59 9.91 5.67 14.72
CA PHE A 59 10.60 6.64 15.56
C PHE A 59 9.83 6.94 16.85
N LEU A 60 8.52 6.73 16.87
CA LEU A 60 7.73 6.90 18.09
C LEU A 60 7.65 5.63 18.92
N GLY A 61 8.32 4.57 18.51
CA GLY A 61 8.37 3.35 19.30
C GLY A 61 7.21 2.39 19.09
N HIS A 62 6.41 2.62 18.05
CA HIS A 62 5.25 1.78 17.80
C HIS A 62 5.54 0.64 16.83
N MET A 63 6.76 0.52 16.35
CA MET A 63 7.11 -0.45 15.33
C MET A 63 8.58 -0.80 15.46
N THR A 64 8.93 -2.07 15.25
CA THR A 64 10.33 -2.47 15.29
C THR A 64 11.02 -2.11 13.99
N LEU A 65 12.34 -2.07 14.02
CA LEU A 65 13.13 -1.83 12.81
C LEU A 65 12.88 -2.92 11.77
N GLU A 66 12.72 -4.16 12.21
CA GLU A 66 12.44 -5.26 11.29
C GLU A 66 11.10 -5.03 10.58
N ASP A 67 10.06 -4.64 11.32
CA ASP A 67 8.78 -4.34 10.71
C ASP A 67 8.87 -3.19 9.73
N LEU A 68 9.59 -2.14 10.10
CA LEU A 68 9.77 -1.01 9.20
C LEU A 68 10.43 -1.45 7.91
N THR A 69 11.49 -2.25 8.03
CA THR A 69 12.24 -2.71 6.86
C THR A 69 11.33 -3.52 5.92
N TYR A 70 10.57 -4.47 6.47
CA TYR A 70 9.71 -5.29 5.64
C TYR A 70 8.57 -4.48 5.02
N ASN A 71 8.04 -3.51 5.74
CA ASN A 71 7.01 -2.66 5.17
C ASN A 71 7.55 -1.82 4.02
N ILE A 72 8.74 -1.26 4.18
CA ILE A 72 9.35 -0.47 3.11
C ILE A 72 9.61 -1.36 1.88
N ILE A 73 10.11 -2.58 2.10
CA ILE A 73 10.33 -3.51 1.01
C ILE A 73 9.00 -3.81 0.29
N SER A 74 7.93 -4.03 1.05
CA SER A 74 6.62 -4.29 0.46
C SER A 74 6.15 -3.13 -0.39
N HIS A 75 6.35 -1.90 0.08
CA HIS A 75 5.94 -0.72 -0.66
C HIS A 75 6.75 -0.58 -1.96
N ILE A 76 8.05 -0.85 -1.90
CA ILE A 76 8.89 -0.77 -3.08
C ILE A 76 8.50 -1.85 -4.09
N LEU A 77 8.29 -3.09 -3.63
CA LEU A 77 7.86 -4.17 -4.50
C LEU A 77 6.51 -3.86 -5.16
N ALA A 78 5.58 -3.31 -4.38
CA ALA A 78 4.28 -2.95 -4.93
C ALA A 78 4.42 -1.90 -6.02
N THR A 79 5.27 -0.92 -5.80
CA THR A 79 5.49 0.13 -6.78
C THR A 79 6.08 -0.45 -8.06
N ILE A 80 7.05 -1.35 -7.94
CA ILE A 80 7.66 -1.98 -9.11
C ILE A 80 6.62 -2.81 -9.86
N LEU A 81 5.80 -3.56 -9.14
CA LEU A 81 4.75 -4.36 -9.78
C LEU A 81 3.79 -3.49 -10.58
N VAL A 82 3.42 -2.34 -10.02
CA VAL A 82 2.53 -1.43 -10.72
C VAL A 82 3.22 -0.87 -11.96
N ILE A 83 4.46 -0.46 -11.84
CA ILE A 83 5.21 0.09 -12.98
C ILE A 83 5.26 -0.92 -14.12
N ILE A 84 5.56 -2.18 -13.79
CA ILE A 84 5.69 -3.20 -14.82
C ILE A 84 4.35 -3.54 -15.45
N SER A 85 3.30 -3.62 -14.64
CA SER A 85 2.02 -4.16 -15.10
C SER A 85 1.05 -3.10 -15.62
N PHE A 86 1.30 -1.82 -15.37
CA PHE A 86 0.29 -0.81 -15.65
C PHE A 86 -0.04 -0.71 -17.14
N LYS A 87 0.95 -0.65 -18.00
CA LYS A 87 0.68 -0.50 -19.42
C LYS A 87 -0.10 -1.69 -19.99
N PRO A 88 0.30 -2.95 -19.74
CA PRO A 88 -0.52 -4.06 -20.21
C PRO A 88 -1.94 -4.04 -19.67
N VAL A 89 -2.11 -3.68 -18.39
CA VAL A 89 -3.46 -3.64 -17.81
C VAL A 89 -4.27 -2.52 -18.46
N GLN A 90 -3.67 -1.36 -18.63
CA GLN A 90 -4.35 -0.24 -19.25
C GLN A 90 -4.82 -0.58 -20.66
N ILE A 91 -3.96 -1.24 -21.42
CA ILE A 91 -4.31 -1.66 -22.78
C ILE A 91 -5.46 -2.66 -22.75
N ALA A 92 -5.42 -3.61 -21.81
CA ALA A 92 -6.47 -4.63 -21.71
C ALA A 92 -7.81 -4.02 -21.35
N LEU A 93 -7.81 -2.90 -20.62
CA LEU A 93 -9.06 -2.28 -20.20
C LEU A 93 -9.70 -1.38 -21.25
N LYS A 94 -9.01 -1.11 -22.33
CA LYS A 94 -9.57 -0.26 -23.37
C LYS A 94 -10.59 -0.96 -24.24
#